data_f2640ae946b860cc3b0ec6f797e18fda
#
_entry.id   f2640ae946b860cc3b0ec6f797e18fda
#
_cell.length_a   1.000
_cell.length_b   1.000
_cell.length_c   1.000
_cell.angle_alpha   90.00
_cell.angle_beta   90.00
_cell.angle_gamma   90.00
#
_symmetry.space_group_name_H-M   'P 1'
#
loop_
_entity.id
_entity.type
_entity.pdbx_description
1 polymer ?
#
loop_
_entity_poly.entity_id
_entity_poly.type
_entity_poly.pdbx_seq_one_letter_code
_entity_poly.pdbx_strand_id
1 'polypeptide(L)'
;GQFTNLKEQARALGLEHRWHDVAKAYAAVNQMFGDIVKVTPSSKVVGDMALSMVASDLTPEDVLDPARDVSFPDSVIQFFRGDLGQPPNGFPEALQKKVLKGEEPITERPGALLPAADLEATRAEAAEKAGRPIDDTDLASYLMYPKVFTEFARAEATYGPTDVLPTPIYFYGLE
;
A
#
# COMPACT_ATOMS: atom_id res chain seq x y z
N GLY A 1 7.76 -13.59 -1.73
CA GLY A 1 7.86 -12.57 -0.71
C GLY A 1 8.40 -11.26 -1.26
N GLN A 2 8.89 -10.36 -0.39
CA GLN A 2 9.31 -9.01 -0.79
C GLN A 2 10.36 -8.97 -1.92
N PHE A 3 11.32 -9.89 -1.91
CA PHE A 3 12.32 -9.99 -2.98
C PHE A 3 11.68 -10.17 -4.37
N THR A 4 10.77 -11.12 -4.49
CA THR A 4 10.10 -11.42 -5.77
C THR A 4 9.26 -10.22 -6.22
N ASN A 5 8.46 -9.65 -5.29
CA ASN A 5 7.60 -8.51 -5.60
C ASN A 5 8.42 -7.28 -6.01
N LEU A 6 9.48 -6.96 -5.28
CA LEU A 6 10.33 -5.82 -5.58
C LEU A 6 11.04 -5.99 -6.94
N LYS A 7 11.46 -7.22 -7.28
CA LYS A 7 12.09 -7.51 -8.56
C LYS A 7 11.12 -7.32 -9.73
N GLU A 8 9.87 -7.76 -9.58
CA GLU A 8 8.85 -7.54 -10.61
C GLU A 8 8.46 -6.05 -10.73
N GLN A 9 8.40 -5.32 -9.62
CA GLN A 9 8.19 -3.87 -9.63
C GLN A 9 9.36 -3.14 -10.34
N ALA A 10 10.61 -3.53 -10.05
CA ALA A 10 11.78 -3.00 -10.74
C ALA A 10 11.72 -3.25 -12.25
N ARG A 11 11.31 -4.46 -12.66
CA ARG A 11 11.10 -4.80 -14.08
C ARG A 11 10.02 -3.93 -14.72
N ALA A 12 8.88 -3.76 -14.07
CA ALA A 12 7.78 -2.92 -14.56
C ALA A 12 8.17 -1.45 -14.75
N LEU A 13 9.13 -0.97 -13.96
CA LEU A 13 9.71 0.38 -14.06
C LEU A 13 10.91 0.48 -15.02
N GLY A 14 11.29 -0.61 -15.70
CA GLY A 14 12.47 -0.64 -16.58
C GLY A 14 13.81 -0.62 -15.84
N LEU A 15 13.80 -0.89 -14.53
CA LEU A 15 14.98 -0.87 -13.66
C LEU A 15 15.62 -2.25 -13.46
N GLU A 16 15.22 -3.27 -14.22
CA GLU A 16 15.74 -4.64 -14.06
C GLU A 16 17.27 -4.70 -14.18
N HIS A 17 17.84 -3.93 -15.09
CA HIS A 17 19.28 -3.81 -15.30
C HIS A 17 20.01 -3.13 -14.11
N ARG A 18 19.29 -2.40 -13.26
CA ARG A 18 19.79 -1.72 -12.06
C ARG A 18 19.43 -2.46 -10.76
N TRP A 19 19.13 -3.75 -10.84
CA TRP A 19 18.71 -4.51 -9.66
C TRP A 19 19.66 -4.42 -8.47
N HIS A 20 20.98 -4.40 -8.72
CA HIS A 20 21.97 -4.24 -7.66
C HIS A 20 21.91 -2.89 -6.98
N ASP A 21 21.60 -1.82 -7.73
CA ASP A 21 21.39 -0.49 -7.15
C ASP A 21 20.14 -0.47 -6.29
N VAL A 22 19.05 -1.09 -6.76
CA VAL A 22 17.80 -1.25 -5.97
C VAL A 22 18.07 -1.99 -4.65
N ALA A 23 18.84 -3.07 -4.68
CA ALA A 23 19.20 -3.82 -3.48
C ALA A 23 20.03 -2.99 -2.49
N LYS A 24 21.00 -2.21 -2.98
CA LYS A 24 21.78 -1.27 -2.15
C LYS A 24 20.90 -0.16 -1.57
N ALA A 25 20.04 0.45 -2.42
CA ALA A 25 19.11 1.48 -2.00
C ALA A 25 18.15 0.94 -0.92
N TYR A 26 17.65 -0.29 -1.05
CA TYR A 26 16.79 -0.92 -0.05
C TYR A 26 17.46 -0.99 1.34
N ALA A 27 18.74 -1.38 1.40
CA ALA A 27 19.48 -1.40 2.64
C ALA A 27 19.68 0.02 3.22
N ALA A 28 20.05 0.98 2.37
CA ALA A 28 20.24 2.37 2.78
C ALA A 28 18.94 3.01 3.28
N VAL A 29 17.82 2.78 2.59
CA VAL A 29 16.48 3.24 3.02
C VAL A 29 16.12 2.67 4.37
N ASN A 30 16.35 1.37 4.61
CA ASN A 30 16.06 0.79 5.91
C ASN A 30 16.83 1.49 7.05
N GLN A 31 18.09 1.82 6.83
CA GLN A 31 18.89 2.56 7.81
C GLN A 31 18.37 3.99 7.99
N MET A 32 18.06 4.69 6.90
CA MET A 32 17.47 6.05 6.96
C MET A 32 16.14 6.09 7.72
N PHE A 33 15.35 5.02 7.64
CA PHE A 33 14.03 4.93 8.30
C PHE A 33 14.13 4.49 9.77
N GLY A 34 15.33 4.33 10.32
CA GLY A 34 15.56 3.97 11.71
C GLY A 34 15.71 2.47 11.94
N ASP A 35 16.22 1.73 10.95
CA ASP A 35 16.40 0.26 10.99
C ASP A 35 15.11 -0.48 11.39
N ILE A 36 14.05 -0.19 10.68
CA ILE A 36 12.72 -0.70 10.99
C ILE A 36 12.59 -2.20 10.74
N VAL A 37 11.71 -2.84 11.50
CA VAL A 37 11.32 -4.25 11.26
C VAL A 37 10.61 -4.36 9.91
N LYS A 38 11.14 -5.23 9.05
CA LYS A 38 10.62 -5.45 7.69
C LYS A 38 9.65 -6.62 7.67
N VAL A 39 8.40 -6.30 7.86
CA VAL A 39 7.25 -7.19 7.68
C VAL A 39 6.22 -6.51 6.79
N THR A 40 5.20 -7.21 6.33
CA THR A 40 4.11 -6.56 5.59
C THR A 40 3.31 -5.66 6.55
N PRO A 41 3.10 -4.37 6.27
CA PRO A 41 3.39 -3.64 5.03
C PRO A 41 4.71 -2.85 5.02
N SER A 42 5.48 -2.77 6.11
CA SER A 42 6.70 -1.92 6.21
C SER A 42 7.78 -2.30 5.19
N SER A 43 7.90 -3.58 4.84
CA SER A 43 8.82 -4.01 3.78
C SER A 43 8.48 -3.41 2.41
N LYS A 44 7.19 -3.18 2.13
CA LYS A 44 6.75 -2.48 0.91
C LYS A 44 7.19 -1.02 0.93
N VAL A 45 7.02 -0.34 2.06
CA VAL A 45 7.43 1.07 2.22
C VAL A 45 8.91 1.26 1.90
N VAL A 46 9.78 0.40 2.45
CA VAL A 46 11.23 0.42 2.14
C VAL A 46 11.49 0.16 0.67
N GLY A 47 10.77 -0.80 0.07
CA GLY A 47 10.91 -1.13 -1.35
C GLY A 47 10.47 0.01 -2.28
N ASP A 48 9.34 0.62 -2.02
CA ASP A 48 8.81 1.74 -2.83
C ASP A 48 9.80 2.94 -2.80
N MET A 49 10.35 3.25 -1.62
CA MET A 49 11.36 4.31 -1.52
C MET A 49 12.66 3.95 -2.25
N ALA A 50 13.13 2.71 -2.13
CA ALA A 50 14.32 2.26 -2.83
C ALA A 50 14.17 2.35 -4.36
N LEU A 51 13.01 1.93 -4.89
CA LEU A 51 12.71 2.07 -6.32
C LEU A 51 12.64 3.54 -6.75
N SER A 52 11.99 4.39 -5.95
CA SER A 52 11.90 5.83 -6.22
C SER A 52 13.29 6.49 -6.26
N MET A 53 14.17 6.14 -5.31
CA MET A 53 15.55 6.65 -5.29
C MET A 53 16.33 6.25 -6.54
N VAL A 54 16.26 4.98 -6.92
CA VAL A 54 16.98 4.49 -8.12
C VAL A 54 16.42 5.07 -9.41
N ALA A 55 15.08 5.20 -9.51
CA ALA A 55 14.43 5.78 -10.67
C ALA A 55 14.77 7.26 -10.86
N SER A 56 15.00 7.98 -9.76
CA SER A 56 15.29 9.42 -9.76
C SER A 56 16.78 9.75 -9.54
N ASP A 57 17.65 8.75 -9.55
CA ASP A 57 19.09 8.86 -9.28
C ASP A 57 19.42 9.63 -7.98
N LEU A 58 18.62 9.39 -6.92
CA LEU A 58 18.81 10.01 -5.62
C LEU A 58 19.74 9.16 -4.74
N THR A 59 20.65 9.85 -4.05
CA THR A 59 21.47 9.24 -3.00
C THR A 59 20.78 9.39 -1.62
N PRO A 60 21.19 8.63 -0.59
CA PRO A 60 20.72 8.85 0.78
C PRO A 60 20.95 10.28 1.27
N GLU A 61 22.09 10.89 0.91
CA GLU A 61 22.45 12.26 1.24
C GLU A 61 21.48 13.25 0.62
N ASP A 62 21.06 13.03 -0.62
CA ASP A 62 20.05 13.86 -1.30
C ASP A 62 18.70 13.79 -0.58
N VAL A 63 18.31 12.59 -0.15
CA VAL A 63 17.04 12.40 0.58
C VAL A 63 17.07 13.07 1.95
N LEU A 64 18.22 13.04 2.63
CA LEU A 64 18.39 13.62 3.96
C LEU A 64 18.68 15.12 3.93
N ASP A 65 19.13 15.69 2.81
CA ASP A 65 19.41 17.13 2.68
C ASP A 65 18.10 17.94 2.84
N PRO A 66 17.96 18.76 3.90
CA PRO A 66 16.76 19.54 4.12
C PRO A 66 16.47 20.59 3.05
N ALA A 67 17.50 21.02 2.29
CA ALA A 67 17.38 22.00 1.23
C ALA A 67 16.89 21.40 -0.10
N ARG A 68 17.00 20.07 -0.27
CA ARG A 68 16.58 19.39 -1.50
C ARG A 68 15.12 18.98 -1.41
N ASP A 69 14.31 19.45 -2.34
CA ASP A 69 12.94 18.95 -2.48
C ASP A 69 12.95 17.54 -3.09
N VAL A 70 12.30 16.61 -2.38
CA VAL A 70 12.18 15.20 -2.76
C VAL A 70 10.71 14.83 -2.81
N SER A 71 10.30 14.19 -3.89
CA SER A 71 8.99 13.55 -3.97
C SER A 71 9.04 12.18 -3.32
N PHE A 72 8.21 11.98 -2.29
CA PHE A 72 8.12 10.71 -1.59
C PHE A 72 6.92 9.89 -2.10
N PRO A 73 7.06 8.56 -2.25
CA PRO A 73 5.91 7.69 -2.53
C PRO A 73 4.83 7.79 -1.45
N ASP A 74 3.56 7.63 -1.83
CA ASP A 74 2.42 7.70 -0.91
C ASP A 74 2.56 6.75 0.28
N SER A 75 3.08 5.53 0.04
CA SER A 75 3.32 4.55 1.10
C SER A 75 4.35 5.03 2.13
N VAL A 76 5.33 5.83 1.71
CA VAL A 76 6.34 6.45 2.60
C VAL A 76 5.70 7.57 3.41
N ILE A 77 4.89 8.42 2.76
CA ILE A 77 4.15 9.49 3.46
C ILE A 77 3.22 8.88 4.52
N GLN A 78 2.44 7.87 4.16
CA GLN A 78 1.55 7.16 5.08
C GLN A 78 2.31 6.53 6.26
N PHE A 79 3.46 5.93 5.99
CA PHE A 79 4.30 5.36 7.05
C PHE A 79 4.78 6.43 8.03
N PHE A 80 5.34 7.52 7.55
CA PHE A 80 5.85 8.61 8.41
C PHE A 80 4.73 9.41 9.07
N ARG A 81 3.53 9.43 8.50
CA ARG A 81 2.35 10.00 9.16
C ARG A 81 1.88 9.13 10.33
N GLY A 82 2.20 7.85 10.36
CA GLY A 82 1.81 6.92 11.40
C GLY A 82 0.59 6.06 11.08
N ASP A 83 0.13 6.02 9.82
CA ASP A 83 -1.02 5.20 9.38
C ASP A 83 -0.80 3.70 9.62
N LEU A 84 0.45 3.26 9.68
CA LEU A 84 0.85 1.89 9.97
C LEU A 84 1.19 1.65 11.46
N GLY A 85 0.92 2.63 12.31
CA GLY A 85 1.33 2.64 13.72
C GLY A 85 2.75 3.20 13.91
N GLN A 86 3.26 3.09 15.14
CA GLN A 86 4.54 3.66 15.54
C GLN A 86 5.63 2.59 15.51
N PRO A 87 6.80 2.84 14.89
CA PRO A 87 7.95 1.95 15.03
C PRO A 87 8.43 1.90 16.50
N PRO A 88 8.99 0.78 16.96
CA PRO A 88 9.44 0.63 18.35
C PRO A 88 10.41 1.72 18.82
N ASN A 89 11.24 2.24 17.94
CA ASN A 89 12.24 3.29 18.22
C ASN A 89 11.77 4.69 17.81
N GLY A 90 10.49 4.85 17.42
CA GLY A 90 9.99 6.10 16.84
C GLY A 90 10.49 6.33 15.41
N PHE A 91 10.10 7.46 14.85
CA PHE A 91 10.55 7.90 13.53
C PHE A 91 11.79 8.79 13.63
N PRO A 92 12.73 8.75 12.66
CA PRO A 92 13.79 9.77 12.55
C PRO A 92 13.16 11.15 12.33
N GLU A 93 13.21 12.00 13.34
CA GLU A 93 12.44 13.26 13.42
C GLU A 93 12.67 14.20 12.23
N ALA A 94 13.94 14.39 11.83
CA ALA A 94 14.28 15.27 10.72
C ALA A 94 13.69 14.77 9.38
N LEU A 95 13.74 13.45 9.16
CA LEU A 95 13.18 12.85 7.96
C LEU A 95 11.65 12.86 8.00
N GLN A 96 11.04 12.59 9.16
CA GLN A 96 9.59 12.66 9.32
C GLN A 96 9.05 14.07 8.98
N LYS A 97 9.65 15.12 9.51
CA LYS A 97 9.29 16.50 9.19
C LYS A 97 9.42 16.81 7.70
N LYS A 98 10.48 16.32 7.05
CA LYS A 98 10.71 16.51 5.63
C LYS A 98 9.66 15.78 4.78
N VAL A 99 9.33 14.54 5.12
CA VAL A 99 8.34 13.73 4.39
C VAL A 99 6.95 14.32 4.51
N LEU A 100 6.57 14.75 5.71
CA LEU A 100 5.21 15.25 6.01
C LEU A 100 4.96 16.68 5.56
N LYS A 101 6.02 17.46 5.27
CA LYS A 101 5.89 18.84 4.75
C LYS A 101 4.94 19.74 5.58
N GLY A 102 4.87 19.51 6.89
CA GLY A 102 4.03 20.27 7.82
C GLY A 102 2.70 19.62 8.19
N GLU A 103 2.40 18.41 7.66
CA GLU A 103 1.30 17.62 8.20
C GLU A 103 1.64 17.10 9.60
N GLU A 104 0.64 17.11 10.49
CA GLU A 104 0.79 16.57 11.84
C GLU A 104 0.75 15.03 11.80
N PRO A 105 1.71 14.35 12.45
CA PRO A 105 1.71 12.90 12.50
C PRO A 105 0.63 12.36 13.46
N ILE A 106 0.14 11.18 13.13
CA ILE A 106 -0.73 10.38 14.02
C ILE A 106 0.14 9.75 15.10
N THR A 107 -0.14 10.03 16.37
CA THR A 107 0.59 9.47 17.52
C THR A 107 -0.20 8.36 18.22
N GLU A 108 -1.50 8.30 17.99
CA GLU A 108 -2.39 7.28 18.53
C GLU A 108 -2.52 6.11 17.54
N ARG A 109 -3.19 5.04 17.98
CA ARG A 109 -3.50 3.92 17.08
C ARG A 109 -4.49 4.40 16.00
N PRO A 110 -4.15 4.30 14.70
CA PRO A 110 -4.98 4.85 13.63
C PRO A 110 -6.44 4.38 13.67
N GLY A 111 -6.67 3.11 13.97
CA GLY A 111 -8.03 2.57 14.07
C GLY A 111 -8.88 3.15 15.21
N ALA A 112 -8.26 3.78 16.21
CA ALA A 112 -8.99 4.47 17.28
C ALA A 112 -9.51 5.84 16.85
N LEU A 113 -8.94 6.41 15.79
CA LEU A 113 -9.30 7.73 15.26
C LEU A 113 -10.40 7.63 14.18
N LEU A 114 -10.71 6.42 13.71
CA LEU A 114 -11.76 6.23 12.72
C LEU A 114 -13.14 6.44 13.35
N PRO A 115 -14.03 7.21 12.70
CA PRO A 115 -15.42 7.30 13.13
C PRO A 115 -16.11 5.94 13.04
N ALA A 116 -17.13 5.72 13.88
CA ALA A 116 -17.97 4.55 13.74
C ALA A 116 -18.64 4.54 12.35
N ALA A 117 -18.62 3.38 11.69
CA ALA A 117 -19.27 3.23 10.41
C ALA A 117 -20.79 3.30 10.55
N ASP A 118 -21.45 4.09 9.70
CA ASP A 118 -22.89 4.06 9.51
C ASP A 118 -23.22 2.84 8.63
N LEU A 119 -23.63 1.75 9.28
CA LEU A 119 -23.88 0.48 8.59
C LEU A 119 -25.07 0.54 7.63
N GLU A 120 -26.09 1.35 7.93
CA GLU A 120 -27.27 1.51 7.08
C GLU A 120 -26.91 2.27 5.80
N ALA A 121 -26.27 3.42 5.94
CA ALA A 121 -25.81 4.21 4.79
C ALA A 121 -24.79 3.44 3.95
N THR A 122 -23.85 2.73 4.60
CA THR A 122 -22.84 1.92 3.90
C THR A 122 -23.47 0.76 3.14
N ARG A 123 -24.49 0.12 3.72
CA ARG A 123 -25.25 -0.97 3.04
C ARG A 123 -25.95 -0.44 1.79
N ALA A 124 -26.60 0.70 1.88
CA ALA A 124 -27.25 1.32 0.73
C ALA A 124 -26.25 1.66 -0.39
N GLU A 125 -25.11 2.26 -0.03
CA GLU A 125 -24.06 2.57 -0.99
C GLU A 125 -23.44 1.32 -1.63
N ALA A 126 -23.18 0.28 -0.85
CA ALA A 126 -22.63 -0.97 -1.37
C ALA A 126 -23.60 -1.70 -2.29
N ALA A 127 -24.91 -1.70 -1.97
CA ALA A 127 -25.94 -2.28 -2.82
C ALA A 127 -26.08 -1.52 -4.16
N GLU A 128 -26.01 -0.19 -4.13
CA GLU A 128 -26.00 0.64 -5.35
C GLU A 128 -24.79 0.28 -6.24
N LYS A 129 -23.58 0.21 -5.66
CA LYS A 129 -22.37 -0.12 -6.41
C LYS A 129 -22.34 -1.55 -6.93
N ALA A 130 -22.93 -2.48 -6.20
CA ALA A 130 -23.06 -3.88 -6.62
C ALA A 130 -24.16 -4.09 -7.66
N GLY A 131 -25.16 -3.17 -7.75
CA GLY A 131 -26.33 -3.31 -8.60
C GLY A 131 -27.30 -4.42 -8.13
N ARG A 132 -27.16 -4.88 -6.88
CA ARG A 132 -28.00 -5.92 -6.26
C ARG A 132 -28.12 -5.73 -4.76
N PRO A 133 -29.13 -6.32 -4.11
CA PRO A 133 -29.15 -6.43 -2.66
C PRO A 133 -27.89 -7.13 -2.13
N ILE A 134 -27.42 -6.72 -0.97
CA ILE A 134 -26.22 -7.28 -0.33
C ILE A 134 -26.57 -7.87 1.03
N ASP A 135 -25.86 -8.92 1.42
CA ASP A 135 -25.93 -9.52 2.75
C ASP A 135 -24.89 -8.93 3.72
N ASP A 136 -24.78 -9.51 4.91
CA ASP A 136 -23.81 -9.03 5.92
C ASP A 136 -22.35 -9.34 5.56
N THR A 137 -22.11 -10.41 4.81
CA THR A 137 -20.78 -10.75 4.30
C THR A 137 -20.33 -9.75 3.24
N ASP A 138 -21.22 -9.40 2.34
CA ASP A 138 -21.00 -8.35 1.34
C ASP A 138 -20.71 -7.01 2.01
N LEU A 139 -21.51 -6.62 3.02
CA LEU A 139 -21.32 -5.39 3.77
C LEU A 139 -19.94 -5.36 4.47
N ALA A 140 -19.58 -6.45 5.14
CA ALA A 140 -18.26 -6.57 5.76
C ALA A 140 -17.12 -6.48 4.73
N SER A 141 -17.28 -7.12 3.59
CA SER A 141 -16.32 -7.07 2.49
C SER A 141 -16.18 -5.67 1.92
N TYR A 142 -17.29 -4.96 1.74
CA TYR A 142 -17.29 -3.58 1.27
C TYR A 142 -16.62 -2.63 2.27
N LEU A 143 -16.93 -2.75 3.56
CA LEU A 143 -16.31 -1.95 4.62
C LEU A 143 -14.80 -2.13 4.68
N MET A 144 -14.30 -3.35 4.50
CA MET A 144 -12.87 -3.65 4.53
C MET A 144 -12.14 -3.30 3.23
N TYR A 145 -12.77 -3.56 2.08
CA TYR A 145 -12.14 -3.48 0.77
C TYR A 145 -13.11 -2.95 -0.31
N PRO A 146 -13.57 -1.69 -0.24
CA PRO A 146 -14.65 -1.17 -1.08
C PRO A 146 -14.36 -1.28 -2.58
N LYS A 147 -13.11 -1.03 -3.00
CA LYS A 147 -12.71 -1.15 -4.40
C LYS A 147 -12.77 -2.59 -4.88
N VAL A 148 -12.19 -3.52 -4.12
CA VAL A 148 -12.14 -4.94 -4.47
C VAL A 148 -13.55 -5.54 -4.52
N PHE A 149 -14.40 -5.21 -3.54
CA PHE A 149 -15.81 -5.62 -3.53
C PHE A 149 -16.53 -5.12 -4.79
N THR A 150 -16.38 -3.84 -5.15
CA THR A 150 -17.04 -3.27 -6.32
C THR A 150 -16.59 -3.93 -7.62
N GLU A 151 -15.27 -4.21 -7.76
CA GLU A 151 -14.72 -4.92 -8.91
C GLU A 151 -15.24 -6.36 -8.99
N PHE A 152 -15.29 -7.07 -7.86
CA PHE A 152 -15.84 -8.41 -7.74
C PHE A 152 -17.32 -8.45 -8.13
N ALA A 153 -18.15 -7.57 -7.55
CA ALA A 153 -19.58 -7.51 -7.84
C ALA A 153 -19.86 -7.23 -9.33
N ARG A 154 -19.03 -6.39 -9.96
CA ARG A 154 -19.11 -6.13 -11.41
C ARG A 154 -18.76 -7.37 -12.24
N ALA A 155 -17.70 -8.09 -11.85
CA ALA A 155 -17.32 -9.33 -12.50
C ALA A 155 -18.40 -10.40 -12.35
N GLU A 156 -18.98 -10.55 -11.15
CA GLU A 156 -20.07 -11.46 -10.86
C GLU A 156 -21.33 -11.13 -11.69
N ALA A 157 -21.67 -9.87 -11.84
CA ALA A 157 -22.78 -9.43 -12.68
C ALA A 157 -22.55 -9.74 -14.18
N THR A 158 -21.29 -9.78 -14.62
CA THR A 158 -20.94 -10.04 -16.02
C THR A 158 -20.84 -11.54 -16.33
N TYR A 159 -20.23 -12.31 -15.43
CA TYR A 159 -19.88 -13.70 -15.69
C TYR A 159 -20.70 -14.71 -14.87
N GLY A 160 -21.55 -14.23 -13.95
CA GLY A 160 -22.27 -15.07 -12.99
C GLY A 160 -21.38 -15.46 -11.80
N PRO A 161 -21.92 -16.26 -10.86
CA PRO A 161 -21.21 -16.69 -9.66
C PRO A 161 -20.09 -17.66 -10.02
N THR A 162 -18.83 -17.23 -9.82
CA THR A 162 -17.64 -18.01 -10.20
C THR A 162 -17.31 -19.11 -9.18
N ASP A 163 -17.82 -19.00 -7.96
CA ASP A 163 -17.64 -19.97 -6.88
C ASP A 163 -18.31 -21.32 -7.15
N VAL A 164 -19.31 -21.35 -8.03
CA VAL A 164 -20.02 -22.56 -8.44
C VAL A 164 -19.39 -23.22 -9.70
N LEU A 165 -18.39 -22.61 -10.30
CA LEU A 165 -17.75 -23.15 -11.47
C LEU A 165 -16.83 -24.32 -11.11
N PRO A 166 -16.86 -25.45 -11.87
CA PRO A 166 -15.84 -26.48 -11.74
C PRO A 166 -14.43 -25.93 -11.90
N THR A 167 -13.50 -26.40 -11.09
CA THR A 167 -12.09 -25.95 -11.10
C THR A 167 -11.45 -25.85 -12.49
N PRO A 168 -11.63 -26.81 -13.42
CA PRO A 168 -11.08 -26.67 -14.76
C PRO A 168 -11.64 -25.48 -15.54
N ILE A 169 -12.94 -25.21 -15.43
CA ILE A 169 -13.58 -24.06 -16.09
C ILE A 169 -13.06 -22.76 -15.49
N TYR A 170 -12.90 -22.70 -14.16
CA TYR A 170 -12.38 -21.52 -13.48
C TYR A 170 -10.97 -21.13 -13.95
N PHE A 171 -10.08 -22.13 -14.12
CA PHE A 171 -8.68 -21.86 -14.50
C PHE A 171 -8.40 -21.82 -16.01
N TYR A 172 -9.16 -22.57 -16.80
CA TYR A 172 -8.86 -22.75 -18.23
C TYR A 172 -9.92 -22.17 -19.15
N GLY A 173 -11.06 -21.73 -18.58
CA GLY A 173 -12.19 -21.21 -19.35
C GLY A 173 -12.97 -22.32 -20.06
N LEU A 174 -13.94 -21.87 -20.84
CA LEU A 174 -14.67 -22.69 -21.80
C LEU A 174 -14.02 -22.46 -23.17
N GLU A 175 -13.27 -23.43 -23.69
CA GLU A 175 -12.89 -23.46 -25.10
C GLU A 175 -14.00 -24.06 -25.93
#